data_9d40a52d36bfac61ea0c03d6652d4e42
#
_entry.id   9d40a52d36bfac61ea0c03d6652d4e42
#
_cell.length_a   1.000
_cell.length_b   1.000
_cell.length_c   1.000
_cell.angle_alpha   90.00
_cell.angle_beta   90.00
_cell.angle_gamma   90.00
#
_symmetry.space_group_name_H-M   'P 1'
#
loop_
_entity.id
_entity.type
_entity.pdbx_description
1 polymer ?
#
loop_
_entity_poly.entity_id
_entity_poly.type
_entity_poly.pdbx_seq_one_letter_code
_entity_poly.pdbx_strand_id
1 'polypeptide(L)'
;MPALSSSLDSHSPAFAANAQRMQERLAEVRALEAQVVAESASKAAKFAARGQLLPRERVARLIDRGNDFLELSPLAGLGMHDDDGKKSVQGGGSIVGIGVVAGKRVLVSASDSGIKGGTVAPMGLKKALRAQELEIGRAHV
;
A
#
# COMPACT_ATOMS: atom_id res chain seq x y z
N MET A 1 -24.44 -19.28 16.55
CA MET A 1 -23.20 -19.79 15.90
C MET A 1 -22.38 -20.47 16.99
N PRO A 2 -21.85 -21.67 16.80
CA PRO A 2 -20.94 -22.27 17.77
C PRO A 2 -19.66 -21.44 17.84
N ALA A 3 -19.23 -21.09 19.06
CA ALA A 3 -17.96 -20.43 19.27
C ALA A 3 -16.81 -21.42 18.95
N LEU A 4 -15.81 -20.95 18.18
CA LEU A 4 -14.60 -21.72 17.98
C LEU A 4 -13.81 -21.71 19.29
N SER A 5 -13.57 -22.89 19.87
CA SER A 5 -12.69 -23.03 21.03
C SER A 5 -11.24 -23.00 20.57
N SER A 6 -10.40 -22.24 21.27
CA SER A 6 -8.95 -22.20 21.03
C SER A 6 -8.23 -22.85 22.21
N SER A 7 -7.28 -23.73 21.92
CA SER A 7 -6.34 -24.29 22.90
C SER A 7 -5.04 -23.50 23.01
N LEU A 8 -5.00 -22.30 22.43
CA LEU A 8 -3.81 -21.46 22.39
C LEU A 8 -3.53 -20.90 23.80
N ASP A 9 -2.33 -21.14 24.33
CA ASP A 9 -1.83 -20.51 25.53
C ASP A 9 -0.92 -19.33 25.17
N SER A 10 -1.46 -18.11 25.32
CA SER A 10 -0.73 -16.86 25.01
C SER A 10 0.43 -16.57 25.99
N HIS A 11 0.52 -17.29 27.12
CA HIS A 11 1.59 -17.15 28.12
C HIS A 11 2.69 -18.19 27.95
N SER A 12 2.54 -19.14 27.01
CA SER A 12 3.55 -20.17 26.79
C SER A 12 4.82 -19.60 26.13
N PRO A 13 6.01 -20.17 26.44
CA PRO A 13 7.25 -19.80 25.74
C PRO A 13 7.19 -20.01 24.22
N ALA A 14 6.44 -21.02 23.78
CA ALA A 14 6.23 -21.30 22.37
C ALA A 14 5.45 -20.18 21.68
N PHE A 15 4.42 -19.64 22.34
CA PHE A 15 3.68 -18.48 21.82
C PHE A 15 4.58 -17.25 21.72
N ALA A 16 5.37 -16.95 22.74
CA ALA A 16 6.29 -15.82 22.74
C ALA A 16 7.32 -15.91 21.60
N ALA A 17 7.92 -17.09 21.40
CA ALA A 17 8.85 -17.33 20.30
C ALA A 17 8.19 -17.22 18.92
N ASN A 18 6.94 -17.66 18.76
CA ASN A 18 6.18 -17.51 17.51
C ASN A 18 5.82 -16.05 17.25
N ALA A 19 5.39 -15.33 18.28
CA ALA A 19 5.07 -13.90 18.18
C ALA A 19 6.30 -13.08 17.75
N GLN A 20 7.45 -13.35 18.35
CA GLN A 20 8.70 -12.70 17.98
C GLN A 20 9.06 -12.95 16.52
N ARG A 21 9.04 -14.21 16.07
CA ARG A 21 9.33 -14.55 14.66
C ARG A 21 8.35 -13.87 13.71
N MET A 22 7.08 -13.77 14.06
CA MET A 22 6.09 -13.06 13.25
C MET A 22 6.40 -11.56 13.18
N GLN A 23 6.77 -10.94 14.29
CA GLN A 23 7.16 -9.52 14.33
C GLN A 23 8.39 -9.24 13.45
N GLU A 24 9.39 -10.13 13.47
CA GLU A 24 10.57 -10.03 12.60
C GLU A 24 10.17 -10.07 11.12
N ARG A 25 9.29 -11.01 10.72
CA ARG A 25 8.78 -11.08 9.34
C ARG A 25 7.95 -9.85 8.94
N LEU A 26 7.13 -9.36 9.85
CA LEU A 26 6.37 -8.11 9.61
C LEU A 26 7.30 -6.90 9.46
N ALA A 27 8.39 -6.86 10.23
CA ALA A 27 9.37 -5.79 10.10
C ALA A 27 10.07 -5.80 8.73
N GLU A 28 10.40 -6.98 8.19
CA GLU A 28 10.95 -7.13 6.83
C GLU A 28 9.98 -6.57 5.77
N VAL A 29 8.70 -6.94 5.83
CA VAL A 29 7.68 -6.44 4.89
C VAL A 29 7.50 -4.93 5.02
N ARG A 30 7.41 -4.41 6.25
CA ARG A 30 7.27 -2.97 6.49
C ARG A 30 8.49 -2.17 5.99
N ALA A 31 9.68 -2.74 6.07
CA ALA A 31 10.88 -2.12 5.52
C ALA A 31 10.79 -2.00 3.99
N LEU A 32 10.28 -3.02 3.29
CA LEU A 32 10.04 -2.95 1.85
C LEU A 32 8.98 -1.91 1.48
N GLU A 33 7.89 -1.84 2.23
CA GLU A 33 6.85 -0.81 2.03
C GLU A 33 7.41 0.60 2.25
N ALA A 34 8.25 0.78 3.29
CA ALA A 34 8.92 2.05 3.55
C ALA A 34 9.87 2.47 2.42
N GLN A 35 10.52 1.52 1.74
CA GLN A 35 11.35 1.81 0.56
C GLN A 35 10.50 2.39 -0.60
N VAL A 36 9.31 1.85 -0.84
CA VAL A 36 8.39 2.37 -1.87
C VAL A 36 8.00 3.81 -1.56
N VAL A 37 7.68 4.11 -0.30
CA VAL A 37 7.35 5.47 0.14
C VAL A 37 8.53 6.42 -0.01
N ALA A 38 9.73 5.97 0.39
CA ALA A 38 10.95 6.77 0.30
C ALA A 38 11.34 7.07 -1.16
N GLU A 39 11.18 6.11 -2.08
CA GLU A 39 11.44 6.31 -3.51
C GLU A 39 10.53 7.39 -4.09
N SER A 40 9.23 7.32 -3.82
CA SER A 40 8.28 8.38 -4.22
C SER A 40 8.66 9.74 -3.61
N ALA A 41 9.00 9.78 -2.32
CA ALA A 41 9.38 10.99 -1.60
C ALA A 41 10.72 11.58 -2.07
N SER A 42 11.61 10.79 -2.66
CA SER A 42 12.90 11.25 -3.18
C SER A 42 12.79 12.38 -4.21
N LYS A 43 11.62 12.56 -4.81
CA LYS A 43 11.32 13.59 -5.81
C LYS A 43 10.69 14.86 -5.19
N ALA A 44 10.64 14.98 -3.85
CA ALA A 44 9.96 16.09 -3.15
C ALA A 44 10.44 17.48 -3.63
N ALA A 45 11.75 17.68 -3.79
CA ALA A 45 12.29 18.95 -4.27
C ALA A 45 11.77 19.32 -5.67
N LYS A 46 11.62 18.35 -6.57
CA LYS A 46 11.09 18.57 -7.93
C LYS A 46 9.62 18.95 -7.91
N PHE A 47 8.82 18.35 -7.02
CA PHE A 47 7.41 18.69 -6.84
C PHE A 47 7.27 20.08 -6.22
N ALA A 48 8.04 20.37 -5.17
CA ALA A 48 8.04 21.69 -4.52
C ALA A 48 8.40 22.83 -5.49
N ALA A 49 9.42 22.64 -6.34
CA ALA A 49 9.82 23.64 -7.36
C ALA A 49 8.69 23.93 -8.38
N ARG A 50 7.70 23.05 -8.50
CA ARG A 50 6.52 23.22 -9.39
C ARG A 50 5.28 23.67 -8.62
N GLY A 51 5.37 23.94 -7.33
CA GLY A 51 4.23 24.25 -6.47
C GLY A 51 3.25 23.07 -6.33
N GLN A 52 3.71 21.84 -6.50
CA GLN A 52 2.89 20.62 -6.46
C GLN A 52 3.15 19.82 -5.19
N LEU A 53 2.11 19.19 -4.69
CA LEU A 53 2.20 18.20 -3.61
C LEU A 53 2.64 16.85 -4.17
N LEU A 54 3.35 16.08 -3.35
CA LEU A 54 3.62 14.68 -3.64
C LEU A 54 2.30 13.87 -3.78
N PRO A 55 2.27 12.82 -4.61
CA PRO A 55 1.07 12.00 -4.79
C PRO A 55 0.51 11.45 -3.48
N ARG A 56 1.37 10.96 -2.58
CA ARG A 56 0.96 10.46 -1.25
C ARG A 56 0.40 11.55 -0.35
N GLU A 57 0.96 12.76 -0.40
CA GLU A 57 0.43 13.91 0.34
C GLU A 57 -0.97 14.30 -0.16
N ARG A 58 -1.21 14.22 -1.48
CA ARG A 58 -2.54 14.48 -2.04
C ARG A 58 -3.56 13.47 -1.56
N VAL A 59 -3.20 12.17 -1.54
CA VAL A 59 -4.06 11.13 -0.97
C VAL A 59 -4.32 11.38 0.51
N ALA A 60 -3.29 11.67 1.29
CA ALA A 60 -3.43 11.95 2.72
C ALA A 60 -4.32 13.18 3.03
N ARG A 61 -4.32 14.19 2.13
CA ARG A 61 -5.22 15.36 2.27
C ARG A 61 -6.65 15.09 1.81
N LEU A 62 -6.86 14.07 0.97
CA LEU A 62 -8.18 13.65 0.52
C LEU A 62 -8.93 12.86 1.59
N ILE A 63 -8.21 12.01 2.34
CA ILE A 63 -8.78 11.17 3.39
C ILE A 63 -9.18 12.02 4.60
N ASP A 64 -10.33 11.72 5.17
CA ASP A 64 -10.84 12.39 6.38
C ASP A 64 -9.85 12.22 7.53
N ARG A 65 -9.65 13.30 8.28
CA ARG A 65 -8.72 13.31 9.43
C ARG A 65 -9.12 12.27 10.47
N GLY A 66 -8.13 11.52 10.97
CA GLY A 66 -8.33 10.47 11.96
C GLY A 66 -8.80 9.14 11.40
N ASN A 67 -8.93 9.01 10.07
CA ASN A 67 -9.21 7.74 9.42
C ASN A 67 -7.93 7.16 8.80
N ASP A 68 -7.84 5.83 8.84
CA ASP A 68 -6.75 5.09 8.20
C ASP A 68 -6.97 4.97 6.69
N PHE A 69 -5.86 4.88 5.96
CA PHE A 69 -5.84 4.54 4.55
C PHE A 69 -5.24 3.14 4.38
N LEU A 70 -6.06 2.17 4.01
CA LEU A 70 -5.61 0.82 3.71
C LEU A 70 -5.08 0.76 2.28
N GLU A 71 -3.77 0.89 2.11
CA GLU A 71 -3.13 0.77 0.80
C GLU A 71 -3.16 -0.68 0.31
N LEU A 72 -3.56 -0.88 -0.93
CA LEU A 72 -3.65 -2.19 -1.58
C LEU A 72 -2.44 -2.43 -2.47
N SER A 73 -1.83 -3.61 -2.34
CA SER A 73 -0.67 -4.05 -3.15
C SER A 73 0.46 -3.01 -3.23
N PRO A 74 0.96 -2.48 -2.10
CA PRO A 74 2.03 -1.48 -2.10
C PRO A 74 3.33 -2.01 -2.72
N LEU A 75 3.54 -3.33 -2.71
CA LEU A 75 4.71 -4.01 -3.25
C LEU A 75 4.50 -4.58 -4.67
N ALA A 76 3.48 -4.11 -5.41
CA ALA A 76 3.23 -4.58 -6.77
C ALA A 76 4.47 -4.38 -7.67
N GLY A 77 4.96 -5.45 -8.27
CA GLY A 77 6.14 -5.45 -9.14
C GLY A 77 7.46 -5.77 -8.42
N LEU A 78 7.49 -5.84 -7.08
CA LEU A 78 8.69 -6.17 -6.33
C LEU A 78 9.24 -7.56 -6.74
N GLY A 79 10.53 -7.62 -7.11
CA GLY A 79 11.20 -8.85 -7.54
C GLY A 79 10.69 -9.42 -8.87
N MET A 80 9.84 -8.71 -9.59
CA MET A 80 9.37 -9.10 -10.93
C MET A 80 10.33 -8.60 -12.02
N HIS A 81 10.13 -9.03 -13.28
CA HIS A 81 10.98 -8.67 -14.40
C HIS A 81 11.11 -7.18 -14.71
N ASP A 82 10.19 -6.36 -14.19
CA ASP A 82 10.26 -4.90 -14.25
C ASP A 82 11.08 -4.30 -13.10
N ASP A 83 11.49 -5.12 -12.15
CA ASP A 83 12.29 -4.74 -10.98
C ASP A 83 13.72 -5.24 -11.14
N ASP A 84 14.62 -4.34 -11.56
CA ASP A 84 16.06 -4.62 -11.68
C ASP A 84 16.81 -4.37 -10.36
N GLY A 85 16.11 -4.15 -9.24
CA GLY A 85 16.67 -3.84 -7.94
C GLY A 85 17.31 -2.45 -7.83
N LYS A 86 17.46 -1.73 -8.96
CA LYS A 86 18.05 -0.38 -9.04
C LYS A 86 17.07 0.66 -9.57
N LYS A 87 16.19 0.25 -10.45
CA LYS A 87 15.19 1.11 -11.11
C LYS A 87 13.79 0.51 -11.00
N SER A 88 13.54 -0.22 -9.93
CA SER A 88 12.29 -0.94 -9.75
C SER A 88 11.08 -0.02 -9.80
N VAL A 89 10.00 -0.50 -10.43
CA VAL A 89 8.70 0.16 -10.43
C VAL A 89 7.90 -0.36 -9.24
N GLN A 90 8.38 -0.02 -8.05
CA GLN A 90 7.75 -0.43 -6.82
C GLN A 90 6.35 0.18 -6.71
N GLY A 91 5.41 -0.60 -6.19
CA GLY A 91 4.02 -0.19 -6.08
C GLY A 91 3.26 -0.07 -7.40
N GLY A 92 3.85 -0.54 -8.52
CA GLY A 92 3.25 -0.49 -9.85
C GLY A 92 3.05 0.94 -10.39
N GLY A 93 3.73 1.96 -9.84
CA GLY A 93 3.57 3.35 -10.25
C GLY A 93 2.23 3.98 -9.85
N SER A 94 1.50 3.36 -8.92
CA SER A 94 0.19 3.85 -8.47
C SER A 94 -0.03 3.61 -6.98
N ILE A 95 -0.78 4.51 -6.36
CA ILE A 95 -1.27 4.41 -4.98
C ILE A 95 -2.75 4.03 -5.09
N VAL A 96 -3.10 2.85 -4.61
CA VAL A 96 -4.49 2.36 -4.59
C VAL A 96 -4.82 1.93 -3.19
N GLY A 97 -5.98 2.30 -2.68
CA GLY A 97 -6.37 1.90 -1.34
C GLY A 97 -7.79 2.28 -0.98
N ILE A 98 -8.20 1.84 0.20
CA ILE A 98 -9.51 2.11 0.76
C ILE A 98 -9.35 3.14 1.89
N GLY A 99 -10.14 4.17 1.86
CA GLY A 99 -10.18 5.21 2.88
C GLY A 99 -11.56 5.78 3.08
N VAL A 100 -11.68 6.77 3.94
CA VAL A 100 -12.93 7.49 4.19
C VAL A 100 -12.80 8.91 3.67
N VAL A 101 -13.75 9.35 2.85
CA VAL A 101 -13.84 10.71 2.30
C VAL A 101 -15.26 11.22 2.52
N ALA A 102 -15.38 12.34 3.20
CA ALA A 102 -16.68 12.94 3.59
C ALA A 102 -17.61 11.92 4.30
N GLY A 103 -17.04 11.14 5.22
CA GLY A 103 -17.75 10.11 5.99
C GLY A 103 -18.12 8.84 5.21
N LYS A 104 -17.72 8.72 3.96
CA LYS A 104 -18.02 7.55 3.11
C LYS A 104 -16.77 6.76 2.80
N ARG A 105 -16.88 5.42 2.87
CA ARG A 105 -15.81 4.52 2.45
C ARG A 105 -15.72 4.53 0.92
N VAL A 106 -14.53 4.81 0.43
CA VAL A 106 -14.23 4.91 -1.01
C VAL A 106 -12.96 4.16 -1.37
N LEU A 107 -12.87 3.71 -2.61
CA LEU A 107 -11.61 3.27 -3.20
C LEU A 107 -10.96 4.49 -3.85
N VAL A 108 -9.72 4.77 -3.47
CA VAL A 108 -8.90 5.85 -4.04
C VAL A 108 -7.84 5.23 -4.93
N SER A 109 -7.71 5.77 -6.13
CA SER A 109 -6.64 5.42 -7.07
C SER A 109 -5.94 6.68 -7.55
N ALA A 110 -4.62 6.74 -7.37
CA ALA A 110 -3.80 7.88 -7.77
C ALA A 110 -2.53 7.38 -8.47
N SER A 111 -2.13 8.06 -9.55
CA SER A 111 -0.83 7.82 -10.18
C SER A 111 0.29 8.32 -9.26
N ASP A 112 1.31 7.50 -9.02
CA ASP A 112 2.51 7.89 -8.29
C ASP A 112 3.58 8.42 -9.26
N SER A 113 3.44 9.67 -9.63
CA SER A 113 4.39 10.33 -10.53
C SER A 113 5.77 10.61 -9.89
N GLY A 114 5.94 10.33 -8.61
CA GLY A 114 7.24 10.26 -7.93
C GLY A 114 8.05 9.04 -8.39
N ILE A 115 7.37 7.99 -8.84
CA ILE A 115 7.98 6.75 -9.35
C ILE A 115 7.89 6.75 -10.88
N LYS A 116 9.04 6.76 -11.56
CA LYS A 116 9.18 6.75 -13.04
C LYS A 116 8.18 7.71 -13.76
N GLY A 117 7.85 8.84 -13.13
CA GLY A 117 6.93 9.84 -13.71
C GLY A 117 5.47 9.40 -13.81
N GLY A 118 5.07 8.32 -13.12
CA GLY A 118 3.73 7.75 -13.20
C GLY A 118 3.50 6.84 -14.41
N THR A 119 4.57 6.34 -15.02
CA THR A 119 4.47 5.36 -16.11
C THR A 119 3.81 4.08 -15.60
N VAL A 120 2.83 3.59 -16.35
CA VAL A 120 2.14 2.33 -16.01
C VAL A 120 3.02 1.15 -16.41
N ALA A 121 3.44 0.37 -15.42
CA ALA A 121 4.11 -0.90 -15.62
C ALA A 121 3.09 -2.05 -15.73
N PRO A 122 3.44 -3.22 -16.29
CA PRO A 122 2.54 -4.36 -16.39
C PRO A 122 1.88 -4.74 -15.06
N MET A 123 2.64 -4.69 -13.95
CA MET A 123 2.08 -4.95 -12.61
C MET A 123 1.18 -3.81 -12.11
N GLY A 124 1.42 -2.58 -12.56
CA GLY A 124 0.52 -1.44 -12.29
C GLY A 124 -0.83 -1.62 -12.95
N LEU A 125 -0.87 -2.13 -14.18
CA LEU A 125 -2.12 -2.48 -14.86
C LEU A 125 -2.88 -3.58 -14.10
N LYS A 126 -2.20 -4.66 -13.68
CA LYS A 126 -2.83 -5.73 -12.89
C LYS A 126 -3.38 -5.21 -11.55
N LYS A 127 -2.64 -4.30 -10.89
CA LYS A 127 -3.08 -3.63 -9.66
C LYS A 127 -4.35 -2.80 -9.91
N ALA A 128 -4.41 -2.03 -11.00
CA ALA A 128 -5.57 -1.23 -11.36
C ALA A 128 -6.80 -2.11 -11.65
N LEU A 129 -6.64 -3.19 -12.43
CA LEU A 129 -7.72 -4.14 -12.71
C LEU A 129 -8.25 -4.79 -11.43
N ARG A 130 -7.34 -5.21 -10.52
CA ARG A 130 -7.76 -5.77 -9.23
C ARG A 130 -8.51 -4.76 -8.37
N ALA A 131 -8.10 -3.49 -8.39
CA ALA A 131 -8.81 -2.43 -7.70
C ALA A 131 -10.26 -2.27 -8.20
N GLN A 132 -10.44 -2.27 -9.52
CA GLN A 132 -11.77 -2.22 -10.15
C GLN A 132 -12.63 -3.43 -9.79
N GLU A 133 -12.08 -4.64 -9.80
CA GLU A 133 -12.79 -5.85 -9.36
C GLU A 133 -13.28 -5.74 -7.90
N LEU A 134 -12.44 -5.20 -7.01
CA LEU A 134 -12.82 -5.00 -5.61
C LEU A 134 -13.91 -3.94 -5.44
N GLU A 135 -13.89 -2.88 -6.26
CA GLU A 135 -14.90 -1.83 -6.26
C GLU A 135 -16.24 -2.36 -6.80
N ILE A 136 -16.23 -3.00 -7.97
CA ILE A 136 -17.42 -3.56 -8.60
C ILE A 136 -18.06 -4.65 -7.73
N GLY A 137 -17.24 -5.56 -7.16
CA GLY A 137 -17.72 -6.61 -6.27
C GLY A 137 -18.43 -6.10 -5.01
N ARG A 138 -18.20 -4.84 -4.61
CA ARG A 138 -18.90 -4.18 -3.50
C ARG A 138 -20.16 -3.44 -3.91
N ALA A 139 -20.31 -3.11 -5.19
CA ALA A 139 -21.48 -2.43 -5.69
C ALA A 139 -22.71 -3.36 -5.77
N HIS A 140 -22.51 -4.67 -5.63
CA HIS A 140 -23.56 -5.69 -5.71
C HIS A 140 -23.93 -6.31 -4.35
N VAL A 141 -23.52 -5.72 -3.23
CA VAL A 141 -23.87 -6.20 -1.87
C VAL A 141 -24.78 -5.22 -1.18
#